data_b1d1be627b962ae994b3be55fef0129e
#
_entry.id   b1d1be627b962ae994b3be55fef0129e
#
_cell.length_a   1.000
_cell.length_b   1.000
_cell.length_c   1.000
_cell.angle_alpha   90.00
_cell.angle_beta   90.00
_cell.angle_gamma   90.00
#
_symmetry.space_group_name_H-M   'P 1'
#
loop_
_entity.id
_entity.type
_entity.pdbx_description
1 polymer ?
#
loop_
_entity_poly.entity_id
_entity_poly.type
_entity_poly.pdbx_seq_one_letter_code
_entity_poly.pdbx_strand_id
1 'polypeptide(L)'
;MDILSSGVLDPIGSAARRPVIIAFLVFIGVSLLWLFTLATAEEENPEGLYVADRSLSPVFNGFAMAGEQISVVTLLAVSGGIALFGYDGFTYALDGLIMLGVLLLLAQRIRNSGRYTLGDLFSLRASGSGPRIAATAVTLAITIPLLIIQLRVAGSSAALLIGISTDGAQVVCTILMGCLVACFAAVAGLRGNSFMHVAKVPITLVTLAVITLMALRKFDWDPGALLSTAVDKSMAPEDYLKPGFWPYTASLGPLNTFGNHIVFILGTAVMPHQLLRIGASRTGRAARRSMSIATGLVGAFVLLLITTGFASAAVVGATGIGAVDATGQSSPIQLASDVLRDGSTGRVVLITVMACVVFLTVLTTVTSVTFAAAVSFAHDVFARGKRRRTETGEIRALRVAAVIVCAVGLSLAAAIHRYPTDFLVAFSISVAASCVFPALIYSFFWHRFNRRGLLWSVYGGLLLCTVLTVFSPIVSGTAFALWPEASFDWYPFQTPGLVSVPAAFVLGWLGSVTSPAESELDFRRMQHRILTGQTAGPQATDPQR
;
A
#
# COMPACT_ATOMS: atom_id res chain seq x y z
N MET A 1 19.18 8.97 -30.22
CA MET A 1 17.77 8.60 -30.45
C MET A 1 17.78 7.51 -31.50
N ASP A 2 18.18 6.27 -31.17
CA ASP A 2 18.15 5.06 -32.03
C ASP A 2 18.77 3.84 -31.33
N ILE A 3 18.59 3.71 -30.00
CA ILE A 3 18.98 2.52 -29.23
C ILE A 3 17.77 1.61 -28.91
N LEU A 4 16.58 1.97 -29.41
CA LEU A 4 15.31 1.29 -29.08
C LEU A 4 14.84 0.26 -30.13
N SER A 5 15.67 -0.13 -31.09
CA SER A 5 15.20 -0.96 -32.22
C SER A 5 15.96 -2.25 -32.48
N SER A 6 16.59 -2.90 -31.48
CA SER A 6 17.07 -4.26 -31.74
C SER A 6 17.38 -5.04 -30.45
N GLY A 7 16.49 -5.92 -30.11
CA GLY A 7 16.71 -6.94 -29.11
C GLY A 7 15.67 -6.88 -28.00
N VAL A 8 14.71 -7.78 -28.04
CA VAL A 8 13.88 -8.12 -26.89
C VAL A 8 14.86 -8.55 -25.81
N LEU A 9 15.16 -7.65 -24.87
CA LEU A 9 15.91 -7.99 -23.66
C LEU A 9 15.09 -9.05 -22.93
N ASP A 10 15.55 -10.30 -22.96
CA ASP A 10 14.95 -11.43 -22.25
C ASP A 10 15.70 -11.66 -20.94
N PRO A 11 15.37 -10.91 -19.86
CA PRO A 11 16.12 -10.95 -18.61
C PRO A 11 15.99 -12.29 -17.89
N ILE A 12 15.00 -13.10 -18.24
CA ILE A 12 14.78 -14.42 -17.61
C ILE A 12 15.34 -15.58 -18.45
N GLY A 13 15.64 -15.34 -19.73
CA GLY A 13 16.12 -16.34 -20.67
C GLY A 13 15.05 -17.32 -21.17
N SER A 14 15.26 -17.84 -22.37
CA SER A 14 14.30 -18.72 -23.06
C SER A 14 13.95 -20.00 -22.29
N ALA A 15 14.88 -20.54 -21.49
CA ALA A 15 14.67 -21.75 -20.71
C ALA A 15 13.62 -21.57 -19.58
N ALA A 16 13.55 -20.40 -18.95
CA ALA A 16 12.60 -20.13 -17.87
C ALA A 16 11.21 -19.72 -18.38
N ARG A 17 11.09 -19.24 -19.62
CA ARG A 17 9.84 -18.71 -20.19
C ARG A 17 8.67 -19.71 -20.12
N ARG A 18 8.87 -20.95 -20.60
CA ARG A 18 7.82 -21.98 -20.58
C ARG A 18 7.39 -22.35 -19.15
N PRO A 19 8.28 -22.68 -18.19
CA PRO A 19 7.91 -22.90 -16.80
C PRO A 19 7.15 -21.76 -16.15
N VAL A 20 7.54 -20.51 -16.39
CA VAL A 20 6.86 -19.33 -15.83
C VAL A 20 5.45 -19.16 -16.41
N ILE A 21 5.27 -19.38 -17.73
CA ILE A 21 3.93 -19.33 -18.36
C ILE A 21 3.03 -20.43 -17.76
N ILE A 22 3.54 -21.65 -17.61
CA ILE A 22 2.80 -22.75 -16.98
C ILE A 22 2.44 -22.38 -15.54
N ALA A 23 3.40 -21.86 -14.76
CA ALA A 23 3.14 -21.41 -13.41
C ALA A 23 2.07 -20.31 -13.34
N PHE A 24 2.08 -19.37 -14.28
CA PHE A 24 1.06 -18.32 -14.38
C PHE A 24 -0.33 -18.89 -14.68
N LEU A 25 -0.44 -19.81 -15.62
CA LEU A 25 -1.72 -20.45 -15.95
C LEU A 25 -2.24 -21.29 -14.78
N VAL A 26 -1.37 -22.07 -14.12
CA VAL A 26 -1.71 -22.82 -12.91
C VAL A 26 -2.15 -21.88 -11.79
N PHE A 27 -1.42 -20.76 -11.59
CA PHE A 27 -1.79 -19.75 -10.61
C PHE A 27 -3.20 -19.19 -10.87
N ILE A 28 -3.53 -18.83 -12.11
CA ILE A 28 -4.88 -18.36 -12.47
C ILE A 28 -5.91 -19.47 -12.19
N GLY A 29 -5.65 -20.70 -12.62
CA GLY A 29 -6.57 -21.82 -12.43
C GLY A 29 -6.85 -22.12 -10.96
N VAL A 30 -5.80 -22.19 -10.12
CA VAL A 30 -5.92 -22.39 -8.66
C VAL A 30 -6.64 -21.22 -8.02
N SER A 31 -6.35 -19.99 -8.44
CA SER A 31 -7.01 -18.79 -7.93
C SER A 31 -8.51 -18.79 -8.24
N LEU A 32 -8.91 -19.15 -9.46
CA LEU A 32 -10.31 -19.27 -9.86
C LEU A 32 -11.02 -20.41 -9.12
N LEU A 33 -10.37 -21.55 -8.93
CA LEU A 33 -10.90 -22.66 -8.13
C LEU A 33 -11.13 -22.23 -6.68
N TRP A 34 -10.16 -21.54 -6.09
CA TRP A 34 -10.29 -20.98 -4.75
C TRP A 34 -11.45 -19.97 -4.67
N LEU A 35 -11.58 -19.10 -5.66
CA LEU A 35 -12.69 -18.14 -5.74
C LEU A 35 -14.04 -18.87 -5.81
N PHE A 36 -14.13 -19.94 -6.58
CA PHE A 36 -15.35 -20.75 -6.67
C PHE A 36 -15.72 -21.37 -5.33
N THR A 37 -14.74 -21.92 -4.59
CA THR A 37 -15.00 -22.47 -3.24
C THR A 37 -15.48 -21.41 -2.25
N LEU A 38 -14.96 -20.18 -2.33
CA LEU A 38 -15.42 -19.07 -1.50
C LEU A 38 -16.85 -18.62 -1.86
N ALA A 39 -17.18 -18.60 -3.15
CA ALA A 39 -18.51 -18.20 -3.62
C ALA A 39 -19.63 -19.16 -3.19
N THR A 40 -19.29 -20.42 -2.92
CA THR A 40 -20.27 -21.48 -2.57
C THR A 40 -20.35 -21.77 -1.07
N ALA A 41 -19.49 -21.19 -0.24
CA ALA A 41 -19.23 -21.70 1.11
C ALA A 41 -20.08 -21.11 2.26
N GLU A 42 -20.76 -19.96 2.13
CA GLU A 42 -21.43 -19.33 3.29
C GLU A 42 -22.67 -18.47 2.95
N GLU A 43 -23.61 -18.37 3.93
CA GLU A 43 -24.59 -17.29 3.98
C GLU A 43 -23.85 -15.95 4.15
N GLU A 44 -24.02 -15.06 3.18
CA GLU A 44 -23.33 -13.79 3.15
C GLU A 44 -24.01 -12.77 4.05
N ASN A 45 -23.27 -12.31 5.06
CA ASN A 45 -23.62 -11.15 5.86
C ASN A 45 -22.52 -10.07 5.75
N PRO A 46 -22.85 -8.78 5.97
CA PRO A 46 -21.84 -7.71 5.89
C PRO A 46 -20.69 -7.87 6.89
N GLU A 47 -20.92 -8.41 8.10
CA GLU A 47 -19.90 -8.61 9.12
C GLU A 47 -18.89 -9.71 8.71
N GLY A 48 -19.38 -10.79 8.12
CA GLY A 48 -18.54 -11.85 7.55
C GLY A 48 -17.67 -11.33 6.43
N LEU A 49 -18.25 -10.60 5.47
CA LEU A 49 -17.50 -10.05 4.33
C LEU A 49 -16.51 -8.97 4.74
N TYR A 50 -16.89 -8.00 5.57
CA TYR A 50 -16.07 -6.83 5.87
C TYR A 50 -14.98 -7.09 6.89
N VAL A 51 -15.25 -7.91 7.91
CA VAL A 51 -14.33 -8.15 9.03
C VAL A 51 -14.20 -9.62 9.42
N ALA A 52 -14.59 -10.55 8.54
CA ALA A 52 -14.49 -12.00 8.73
C ALA A 52 -15.14 -12.47 10.05
N ASP A 53 -16.30 -11.93 10.41
CA ASP A 53 -17.02 -12.13 11.68
C ASP A 53 -16.13 -11.93 12.92
N ARG A 54 -15.01 -11.24 12.76
CA ARG A 54 -13.96 -11.06 13.78
C ARG A 54 -13.47 -12.40 14.36
N SER A 55 -13.48 -13.43 13.55
CA SER A 55 -13.15 -14.81 13.95
C SER A 55 -11.64 -15.10 13.91
N LEU A 56 -10.84 -14.23 13.27
CA LEU A 56 -9.43 -14.45 13.04
C LEU A 56 -8.63 -14.49 14.34
N SER A 57 -7.78 -15.51 14.50
CA SER A 57 -6.84 -15.58 15.63
C SER A 57 -5.77 -14.48 15.51
N PRO A 58 -5.15 -14.04 16.63
CA PRO A 58 -4.12 -13.02 16.59
C PRO A 58 -2.91 -13.38 15.71
N VAL A 59 -2.53 -14.66 15.66
CA VAL A 59 -1.41 -15.12 14.82
C VAL A 59 -1.81 -15.05 13.34
N PHE A 60 -2.95 -15.64 13.00
CA PHE A 60 -3.45 -15.64 11.62
C PHE A 60 -3.64 -14.21 11.08
N ASN A 61 -4.27 -13.34 11.88
CA ASN A 61 -4.46 -11.95 11.49
C ASN A 61 -3.13 -11.17 11.46
N GLY A 62 -2.15 -11.53 12.29
CA GLY A 62 -0.79 -10.96 12.24
C GLY A 62 -0.07 -11.28 10.93
N PHE A 63 -0.13 -12.53 10.46
CA PHE A 63 0.37 -12.90 9.13
C PHE A 63 -0.40 -12.18 8.02
N ALA A 64 -1.73 -12.07 8.12
CA ALA A 64 -2.53 -11.36 7.15
C ALA A 64 -2.18 -9.85 7.11
N MET A 65 -1.96 -9.22 8.27
CA MET A 65 -1.49 -7.83 8.36
C MET A 65 -0.08 -7.65 7.78
N ALA A 66 0.84 -8.57 8.04
CA ALA A 66 2.17 -8.56 7.43
C ALA A 66 2.07 -8.70 5.91
N GLY A 67 1.22 -9.60 5.42
CA GLY A 67 0.97 -9.78 4.00
C GLY A 67 0.40 -8.52 3.32
N GLU A 68 -0.37 -7.71 4.03
CA GLU A 68 -0.87 -6.42 3.52
C GLU A 68 0.28 -5.45 3.23
N GLN A 69 1.30 -5.42 4.09
CA GLN A 69 2.47 -4.57 3.92
C GLN A 69 3.40 -5.05 2.81
N ILE A 70 3.45 -6.35 2.56
CA ILE A 70 4.22 -6.94 1.46
C ILE A 70 3.42 -6.76 0.17
N SER A 71 3.44 -5.55 -0.39
CA SER A 71 2.82 -5.24 -1.68
C SER A 71 3.79 -5.51 -2.84
N VAL A 72 3.27 -5.57 -4.06
CA VAL A 72 4.12 -5.66 -5.24
C VAL A 72 5.02 -4.42 -5.38
N VAL A 73 4.49 -3.24 -5.06
CA VAL A 73 5.27 -1.99 -5.06
C VAL A 73 6.36 -2.05 -4.00
N THR A 74 6.06 -2.49 -2.77
CA THR A 74 7.07 -2.60 -1.71
C THR A 74 8.15 -3.61 -2.10
N LEU A 75 7.76 -4.78 -2.62
CA LEU A 75 8.69 -5.83 -3.00
C LEU A 75 9.63 -5.41 -4.14
N LEU A 76 9.09 -4.77 -5.18
CA LEU A 76 9.86 -4.46 -6.38
C LEU A 76 10.43 -3.04 -6.37
N ALA A 77 9.63 -2.01 -6.05
CA ALA A 77 10.08 -0.63 -6.14
C ALA A 77 11.05 -0.25 -5.01
N VAL A 78 10.85 -0.74 -3.78
CA VAL A 78 11.77 -0.42 -2.68
C VAL A 78 13.12 -1.12 -2.88
N SER A 79 13.15 -2.40 -3.27
CA SER A 79 14.41 -3.07 -3.58
C SER A 79 15.11 -2.46 -4.80
N GLY A 80 14.34 -2.02 -5.80
CA GLY A 80 14.87 -1.28 -6.96
C GLY A 80 15.43 0.08 -6.57
N GLY A 81 14.73 0.80 -5.70
CA GLY A 81 15.22 2.06 -5.16
C GLY A 81 16.55 1.91 -4.39
N ILE A 82 16.69 0.83 -3.59
CA ILE A 82 17.98 0.52 -2.93
C ILE A 82 19.05 0.19 -3.98
N ALA A 83 18.72 -0.61 -4.98
CA ALA A 83 19.66 -1.01 -6.00
C ALA A 83 20.20 0.17 -6.82
N LEU A 84 19.36 1.15 -7.16
CA LEU A 84 19.73 2.32 -7.95
C LEU A 84 20.25 3.50 -7.13
N PHE A 85 19.65 3.75 -5.94
CA PHE A 85 19.87 4.96 -5.15
C PHE A 85 20.45 4.70 -3.75
N GLY A 86 20.88 3.47 -3.47
CA GLY A 86 21.63 3.10 -2.27
C GLY A 86 20.99 3.57 -0.96
N TYR A 87 21.62 4.56 -0.31
CA TYR A 87 21.21 5.08 1.00
C TYR A 87 19.77 5.61 1.02
N ASP A 88 19.35 6.35 0.01
CA ASP A 88 18.01 6.92 -0.02
C ASP A 88 16.94 5.80 -0.12
N GLY A 89 17.18 4.78 -0.95
CA GLY A 89 16.30 3.61 -1.02
C GLY A 89 16.25 2.82 0.30
N PHE A 90 17.39 2.67 0.97
CA PHE A 90 17.49 2.03 2.29
C PHE A 90 16.68 2.77 3.36
N THR A 91 16.73 4.10 3.40
CA THR A 91 15.96 4.87 4.38
C THR A 91 14.45 4.73 4.18
N TYR A 92 13.97 4.69 2.94
CA TYR A 92 12.55 4.39 2.66
C TYR A 92 12.11 3.00 3.09
N ALA A 93 12.99 2.00 3.02
CA ALA A 93 12.69 0.68 3.56
C ALA A 93 12.50 0.71 5.09
N LEU A 94 13.29 1.52 5.82
CA LEU A 94 13.16 1.70 7.26
C LEU A 94 11.88 2.45 7.65
N ASP A 95 11.41 3.40 6.86
CA ASP A 95 10.14 4.10 7.10
C ASP A 95 8.96 3.12 7.20
N GLY A 96 8.99 2.03 6.44
CA GLY A 96 8.03 0.94 6.52
C GLY A 96 7.96 0.26 7.89
N LEU A 97 9.07 0.22 8.65
CA LEU A 97 9.08 -0.28 10.03
C LEU A 97 8.59 0.77 11.02
N ILE A 98 9.00 2.02 10.84
CA ILE A 98 8.60 3.13 11.72
C ILE A 98 7.09 3.34 11.65
N MET A 99 6.50 3.27 10.45
CA MET A 99 5.06 3.40 10.28
C MET A 99 4.28 2.28 10.99
N LEU A 100 4.81 1.05 11.03
CA LEU A 100 4.20 -0.04 11.80
C LEU A 100 4.24 0.23 13.30
N GLY A 101 5.27 0.92 13.80
CA GLY A 101 5.32 1.43 15.16
C GLY A 101 4.18 2.40 15.46
N VAL A 102 3.93 3.37 14.57
CA VAL A 102 2.79 4.31 14.68
C VAL A 102 1.46 3.54 14.68
N LEU A 103 1.30 2.61 13.75
CA LEU A 103 0.08 1.82 13.64
C LEU A 103 -0.14 0.91 14.85
N LEU A 104 0.92 0.34 15.42
CA LEU A 104 0.88 -0.46 16.65
C LEU A 104 0.36 0.34 17.85
N LEU A 105 0.76 1.62 17.97
CA LEU A 105 0.27 2.52 19.01
C LEU A 105 -1.22 2.83 18.86
N LEU A 106 -1.71 2.91 17.63
CA LEU A 106 -3.10 3.22 17.32
C LEU A 106 -4.01 1.99 17.24
N ALA A 107 -3.48 0.79 17.00
CA ALA A 107 -4.24 -0.41 16.65
C ALA A 107 -5.37 -0.75 17.64
N GLN A 108 -5.11 -0.69 18.95
CA GLN A 108 -6.13 -0.95 19.98
C GLN A 108 -7.25 0.10 19.94
N ARG A 109 -6.88 1.38 19.78
CA ARG A 109 -7.85 2.49 19.72
C ARG A 109 -8.71 2.39 18.48
N ILE A 110 -8.11 2.16 17.33
CA ILE A 110 -8.81 1.97 16.06
C ILE A 110 -9.81 0.80 16.18
N ARG A 111 -9.36 -0.35 16.69
CA ARG A 111 -10.23 -1.54 16.84
C ARG A 111 -11.42 -1.30 17.76
N ASN A 112 -11.22 -0.59 18.86
CA ASN A 112 -12.28 -0.34 19.83
C ASN A 112 -13.22 0.80 19.42
N SER A 113 -12.86 1.61 18.42
CA SER A 113 -13.58 2.80 17.99
C SER A 113 -14.47 2.58 16.78
N GLY A 114 -13.93 1.94 15.73
CA GLY A 114 -14.64 1.73 14.47
C GLY A 114 -15.40 0.43 14.42
N ARG A 115 -16.45 0.39 13.57
CA ARG A 115 -17.13 -0.86 13.26
C ARG A 115 -16.47 -1.55 12.07
N TYR A 116 -16.35 -0.85 10.94
CA TYR A 116 -15.81 -1.40 9.69
C TYR A 116 -14.87 -0.42 8.97
N THR A 117 -15.28 0.83 8.75
CA THR A 117 -14.69 1.76 7.79
C THR A 117 -14.07 3.00 8.43
N LEU A 118 -13.32 3.76 7.63
CA LEU A 118 -12.87 5.09 8.00
C LEU A 118 -14.05 6.02 8.34
N GLY A 119 -15.22 5.84 7.67
CA GLY A 119 -16.42 6.59 7.97
C GLY A 119 -16.98 6.34 9.37
N ASP A 120 -16.83 5.13 9.89
CA ASP A 120 -17.17 4.83 11.29
C ASP A 120 -16.23 5.54 12.27
N LEU A 121 -14.91 5.60 11.94
CA LEU A 121 -13.92 6.32 12.75
C LEU A 121 -14.17 7.83 12.74
N PHE A 122 -14.47 8.41 11.60
CA PHE A 122 -14.80 9.84 11.49
C PHE A 122 -16.13 10.18 12.19
N SER A 123 -17.05 9.22 12.24
CA SER A 123 -18.34 9.38 12.91
C SER A 123 -18.26 9.30 14.44
N LEU A 124 -17.12 9.01 15.03
CA LEU A 124 -16.90 8.99 16.49
C LEU A 124 -17.19 10.35 17.15
N ARG A 125 -16.77 11.43 16.46
CA ARG A 125 -16.86 12.81 16.94
C ARG A 125 -17.81 13.67 16.13
N ALA A 126 -18.49 13.09 15.12
CA ALA A 126 -19.28 13.85 14.18
C ALA A 126 -20.44 13.02 13.64
N SER A 127 -21.63 13.27 14.14
CA SER A 127 -22.84 12.61 13.67
C SER A 127 -23.28 13.08 12.27
N GLY A 128 -24.00 12.21 11.54
CA GLY A 128 -24.60 12.53 10.26
C GLY A 128 -23.83 12.00 9.04
N SER A 129 -24.33 12.33 7.84
CA SER A 129 -23.78 11.84 6.56
C SER A 129 -22.47 12.53 6.12
N GLY A 130 -22.24 13.78 6.52
CA GLY A 130 -21.07 14.57 6.09
C GLY A 130 -19.74 13.90 6.37
N PRO A 131 -19.45 13.46 7.63
CA PRO A 131 -18.20 12.76 7.95
C PRO A 131 -17.99 11.46 7.15
N ARG A 132 -19.05 10.71 6.88
CA ARG A 132 -18.99 9.47 6.10
C ARG A 132 -18.69 9.73 4.63
N ILE A 133 -19.34 10.74 4.04
CA ILE A 133 -19.06 11.17 2.66
C ILE A 133 -17.60 11.66 2.56
N ALA A 134 -17.13 12.44 3.54
CA ALA A 134 -15.73 12.89 3.59
C ALA A 134 -14.76 11.70 3.68
N ALA A 135 -15.06 10.70 4.52
CA ALA A 135 -14.26 9.49 4.63
C ALA A 135 -14.21 8.70 3.32
N THR A 136 -15.36 8.53 2.64
CA THR A 136 -15.41 7.84 1.34
C THR A 136 -14.65 8.61 0.28
N ALA A 137 -14.80 9.93 0.21
CA ALA A 137 -14.05 10.77 -0.74
C ALA A 137 -12.53 10.63 -0.55
N VAL A 138 -12.06 10.70 0.70
CA VAL A 138 -10.63 10.51 1.02
C VAL A 138 -10.19 9.07 0.74
N THR A 139 -11.01 8.08 1.09
CA THR A 139 -10.70 6.67 0.78
C THR A 139 -10.51 6.48 -0.73
N LEU A 140 -11.39 7.02 -1.56
CA LEU A 140 -11.27 6.93 -3.03
C LEU A 140 -10.06 7.72 -3.55
N ALA A 141 -9.79 8.91 -3.01
CA ALA A 141 -8.63 9.72 -3.38
C ALA A 141 -7.29 9.03 -3.04
N ILE A 142 -7.26 8.16 -2.02
CA ILE A 142 -6.10 7.35 -1.67
C ILE A 142 -6.04 6.08 -2.53
N THR A 143 -7.16 5.35 -2.62
CA THR A 143 -7.15 3.98 -3.14
C THR A 143 -7.13 3.91 -4.66
N ILE A 144 -7.75 4.85 -5.39
CA ILE A 144 -7.75 4.83 -6.86
C ILE A 144 -6.33 5.03 -7.42
N PRO A 145 -5.54 6.04 -7.01
CA PRO A 145 -4.17 6.18 -7.49
C PRO A 145 -3.28 4.98 -7.11
N LEU A 146 -3.41 4.44 -5.89
CA LEU A 146 -2.70 3.23 -5.49
C LEU A 146 -3.07 2.02 -6.34
N LEU A 147 -4.33 1.87 -6.70
CA LEU A 147 -4.82 0.80 -7.57
C LEU A 147 -4.19 0.89 -8.96
N ILE A 148 -4.14 2.09 -9.54
CA ILE A 148 -3.53 2.33 -10.84
C ILE A 148 -2.07 1.88 -10.86
N ILE A 149 -1.28 2.30 -9.85
CA ILE A 149 0.14 1.95 -9.76
C ILE A 149 0.31 0.45 -9.62
N GLN A 150 -0.42 -0.17 -8.70
CA GLN A 150 -0.29 -1.60 -8.45
C GLN A 150 -0.69 -2.43 -9.67
N LEU A 151 -1.72 -2.03 -10.42
CA LEU A 151 -2.11 -2.67 -11.68
C LEU A 151 -1.03 -2.52 -12.76
N ARG A 152 -0.39 -1.35 -12.86
CA ARG A 152 0.71 -1.14 -13.81
C ARG A 152 1.92 -2.00 -13.48
N VAL A 153 2.38 -1.96 -12.23
CA VAL A 153 3.50 -2.80 -11.75
C VAL A 153 3.17 -4.29 -11.94
N ALA A 154 1.92 -4.67 -11.72
CA ALA A 154 1.44 -6.03 -11.98
C ALA A 154 1.59 -6.43 -13.45
N GLY A 155 1.14 -5.57 -14.35
CA GLY A 155 1.19 -5.83 -15.80
C GLY A 155 2.62 -5.86 -16.33
N SER A 156 3.45 -4.88 -15.97
CA SER A 156 4.86 -4.83 -16.39
C SER A 156 5.66 -6.02 -15.85
N SER A 157 5.48 -6.37 -14.57
CA SER A 157 6.15 -7.52 -13.96
C SER A 157 5.69 -8.85 -14.57
N ALA A 158 4.39 -9.00 -14.85
CA ALA A 158 3.86 -10.19 -15.50
C ALA A 158 4.41 -10.34 -16.93
N ALA A 159 4.41 -9.26 -17.72
CA ALA A 159 4.97 -9.23 -19.06
C ALA A 159 6.46 -9.57 -19.07
N LEU A 160 7.24 -8.99 -18.14
CA LEU A 160 8.66 -9.29 -17.96
C LEU A 160 8.89 -10.77 -17.64
N LEU A 161 8.11 -11.33 -16.71
CA LEU A 161 8.20 -12.73 -16.28
C LEU A 161 7.74 -13.72 -17.36
N ILE A 162 6.89 -13.31 -18.28
CA ILE A 162 6.50 -14.11 -19.45
C ILE A 162 7.55 -13.98 -20.59
N GLY A 163 8.48 -13.02 -20.45
CA GLY A 163 9.53 -12.77 -21.44
C GLY A 163 9.05 -11.97 -22.66
N ILE A 164 8.02 -11.12 -22.48
CA ILE A 164 7.48 -10.24 -23.54
C ILE A 164 7.40 -8.83 -22.98
N SER A 165 8.42 -8.01 -23.21
CA SER A 165 8.53 -6.65 -22.64
C SER A 165 7.92 -5.54 -23.51
N THR A 166 7.05 -5.88 -24.48
CA THR A 166 6.40 -4.86 -25.31
C THR A 166 5.27 -4.13 -24.57
N ASP A 167 5.05 -2.86 -24.90
CA ASP A 167 3.95 -2.05 -24.32
C ASP A 167 2.60 -2.75 -24.42
N GLY A 168 2.31 -3.36 -25.59
CA GLY A 168 1.06 -4.09 -25.80
C GLY A 168 0.91 -5.30 -24.87
N ALA A 169 1.99 -6.05 -24.63
CA ALA A 169 1.97 -7.18 -23.71
C ALA A 169 1.77 -6.73 -22.26
N GLN A 170 2.41 -5.63 -21.84
CA GLN A 170 2.20 -5.06 -20.52
C GLN A 170 0.74 -4.65 -20.29
N VAL A 171 0.11 -4.00 -21.27
CA VAL A 171 -1.31 -3.61 -21.20
C VAL A 171 -2.21 -4.87 -21.13
N VAL A 172 -1.97 -5.88 -21.94
CA VAL A 172 -2.74 -7.14 -21.92
C VAL A 172 -2.59 -7.84 -20.56
N CYS A 173 -1.37 -7.95 -20.03
CA CYS A 173 -1.14 -8.52 -18.70
C CYS A 173 -1.83 -7.70 -17.59
N THR A 174 -1.80 -6.36 -17.69
CA THR A 174 -2.53 -5.46 -16.77
C THR A 174 -4.02 -5.76 -16.79
N ILE A 175 -4.62 -5.92 -17.97
CA ILE A 175 -6.05 -6.23 -18.13
C ILE A 175 -6.39 -7.60 -17.52
N LEU A 176 -5.61 -8.64 -17.83
CA LEU A 176 -5.84 -9.99 -17.31
C LEU A 176 -5.76 -10.04 -15.79
N MET A 177 -4.71 -9.44 -15.22
CA MET A 177 -4.56 -9.36 -13.76
C MET A 177 -5.66 -8.51 -13.12
N GLY A 178 -6.03 -7.40 -13.72
CA GLY A 178 -7.13 -6.55 -13.25
C GLY A 178 -8.48 -7.25 -13.25
N CYS A 179 -8.81 -8.02 -14.28
CA CYS A 179 -10.03 -8.82 -14.32
C CYS A 179 -10.06 -9.88 -13.20
N LEU A 180 -8.95 -10.58 -12.97
CA LEU A 180 -8.84 -11.55 -11.88
C LEU A 180 -9.03 -10.87 -10.51
N VAL A 181 -8.40 -9.73 -10.29
CA VAL A 181 -8.55 -8.91 -9.08
C VAL A 181 -9.99 -8.46 -8.88
N ALA A 182 -10.69 -8.01 -9.93
CA ALA A 182 -12.08 -7.59 -9.85
C ALA A 182 -12.99 -8.73 -9.34
N CYS A 183 -12.78 -9.95 -9.86
CA CYS A 183 -13.49 -11.14 -9.39
C CYS A 183 -13.22 -11.41 -7.90
N PHE A 184 -11.95 -11.36 -7.48
CA PHE A 184 -11.59 -11.58 -6.08
C PHE A 184 -12.13 -10.50 -5.15
N ALA A 185 -12.03 -9.24 -5.51
CA ALA A 185 -12.55 -8.13 -4.70
C ALA A 185 -14.07 -8.17 -4.52
N ALA A 186 -14.79 -8.70 -5.51
CA ALA A 186 -16.24 -8.84 -5.46
C ALA A 186 -16.72 -10.04 -4.62
N VAL A 187 -15.93 -11.10 -4.49
CA VAL A 187 -16.38 -12.40 -3.94
C VAL A 187 -15.63 -12.80 -2.67
N ALA A 188 -14.31 -12.63 -2.63
CA ALA A 188 -13.47 -13.25 -1.59
C ALA A 188 -13.68 -12.68 -0.18
N GLY A 189 -14.19 -11.44 -0.05
CA GLY A 189 -14.30 -10.76 1.23
C GLY A 189 -12.95 -10.64 1.97
N LEU A 190 -12.97 -10.16 3.20
CA LEU A 190 -11.75 -10.04 3.99
C LEU A 190 -11.16 -11.38 4.42
N ARG A 191 -12.03 -12.38 4.69
CA ARG A 191 -11.60 -13.72 5.15
C ARG A 191 -10.81 -14.44 4.06
N GLY A 192 -11.37 -14.54 2.84
CA GLY A 192 -10.70 -15.19 1.72
C GLY A 192 -9.37 -14.52 1.36
N ASN A 193 -9.36 -13.18 1.31
CA ASN A 193 -8.13 -12.43 1.08
C ASN A 193 -7.09 -12.64 2.20
N SER A 194 -7.53 -12.79 3.47
CA SER A 194 -6.62 -13.07 4.59
C SER A 194 -5.90 -14.41 4.45
N PHE A 195 -6.58 -15.47 4.00
CA PHE A 195 -5.95 -16.77 3.75
C PHE A 195 -4.83 -16.66 2.71
N MET A 196 -5.07 -15.92 1.64
CA MET A 196 -4.05 -15.71 0.59
C MET A 196 -2.84 -14.93 1.13
N HIS A 197 -3.05 -13.92 1.97
CA HIS A 197 -1.96 -13.19 2.62
C HIS A 197 -1.15 -14.08 3.56
N VAL A 198 -1.80 -14.95 4.34
CA VAL A 198 -1.13 -15.90 5.23
C VAL A 198 -0.27 -16.89 4.46
N ALA A 199 -0.72 -17.37 3.30
CA ALA A 199 0.08 -18.23 2.43
C ALA A 199 1.25 -17.47 1.78
N LYS A 200 1.01 -16.22 1.36
CA LYS A 200 2.01 -15.37 0.69
C LYS A 200 3.23 -15.08 1.56
N VAL A 201 3.02 -14.71 2.83
CA VAL A 201 4.10 -14.23 3.70
C VAL A 201 5.27 -15.23 3.81
N PRO A 202 5.06 -16.50 4.22
CA PRO A 202 6.18 -17.44 4.33
C PRO A 202 6.83 -17.72 2.97
N ILE A 203 6.06 -17.83 1.89
CA ILE A 203 6.60 -18.07 0.55
C ILE A 203 7.52 -16.91 0.13
N THR A 204 7.09 -15.67 0.34
CA THR A 204 7.89 -14.48 0.01
C THR A 204 9.16 -14.41 0.85
N LEU A 205 9.05 -14.61 2.18
CA LEU A 205 10.23 -14.56 3.07
C LEU A 205 11.25 -15.63 2.72
N VAL A 206 10.80 -16.86 2.47
CA VAL A 206 11.70 -17.97 2.08
C VAL A 206 12.36 -17.68 0.73
N THR A 207 11.60 -17.21 -0.26
CA THR A 207 12.14 -16.88 -1.59
C THR A 207 13.20 -15.79 -1.51
N LEU A 208 12.93 -14.69 -0.81
CA LEU A 208 13.91 -13.61 -0.63
C LEU A 208 15.13 -14.09 0.17
N ALA A 209 14.94 -14.89 1.21
CA ALA A 209 16.05 -15.47 1.98
C ALA A 209 16.94 -16.34 1.09
N VAL A 210 16.36 -17.19 0.25
CA VAL A 210 17.14 -18.05 -0.68
C VAL A 210 17.92 -17.18 -1.66
N ILE A 211 17.30 -16.18 -2.30
CA ILE A 211 17.95 -15.28 -3.24
C ILE A 211 19.10 -14.52 -2.55
N THR A 212 18.86 -13.98 -1.37
CA THR A 212 19.87 -13.24 -0.57
C THR A 212 21.05 -14.15 -0.17
N LEU A 213 20.79 -15.36 0.32
CA LEU A 213 21.83 -16.31 0.70
C LEU A 213 22.67 -16.74 -0.52
N MET A 214 22.03 -16.95 -1.67
CA MET A 214 22.73 -17.26 -2.91
C MET A 214 23.58 -16.09 -3.39
N ALA A 215 23.09 -14.86 -3.26
CA ALA A 215 23.87 -13.67 -3.58
C ALA A 215 25.09 -13.53 -2.64
N LEU A 216 24.90 -13.66 -1.32
CA LEU A 216 26.00 -13.62 -0.36
C LEU A 216 27.05 -14.71 -0.63
N ARG A 217 26.65 -15.89 -1.04
CA ARG A 217 27.57 -16.97 -1.43
C ARG A 217 28.47 -16.59 -2.61
N LYS A 218 28.00 -15.75 -3.55
CA LYS A 218 28.82 -15.23 -4.66
C LYS A 218 29.97 -14.31 -4.17
N PHE A 219 29.83 -13.75 -2.98
CA PHE A 219 30.81 -12.87 -2.33
C PHE A 219 31.46 -13.56 -1.12
N ASP A 220 31.59 -14.89 -1.15
CA ASP A 220 32.23 -15.70 -0.10
C ASP A 220 31.69 -15.43 1.32
N TRP A 221 30.39 -15.10 1.41
CA TRP A 221 29.69 -14.73 2.66
C TRP A 221 30.21 -13.44 3.32
N ASP A 222 30.88 -12.57 2.55
CA ASP A 222 31.32 -11.27 3.00
C ASP A 222 30.33 -10.15 2.59
N PRO A 223 29.52 -9.62 3.52
CA PRO A 223 28.63 -8.50 3.24
C PRO A 223 29.39 -7.21 2.85
N GLY A 224 30.63 -7.04 3.32
CA GLY A 224 31.47 -5.90 2.98
C GLY A 224 31.86 -5.92 1.50
N ALA A 225 32.31 -7.09 1.00
CA ALA A 225 32.62 -7.29 -0.42
C ALA A 225 31.38 -7.10 -1.31
N LEU A 226 30.19 -7.55 -0.86
CA LEU A 226 28.93 -7.31 -1.57
C LEU A 226 28.63 -5.80 -1.64
N LEU A 227 28.74 -5.09 -0.51
CA LEU A 227 28.42 -3.65 -0.45
C LEU A 227 29.41 -2.81 -1.26
N SER A 228 30.73 -3.09 -1.17
CA SER A 228 31.73 -2.38 -1.98
C SER A 228 31.47 -2.59 -3.47
N THR A 229 31.16 -3.81 -3.90
CA THR A 229 30.82 -4.09 -5.30
C THR A 229 29.54 -3.37 -5.74
N ALA A 230 28.54 -3.25 -4.85
CA ALA A 230 27.33 -2.47 -5.14
C ALA A 230 27.64 -0.99 -5.35
N VAL A 231 28.52 -0.42 -4.54
CA VAL A 231 29.02 0.95 -4.70
C VAL A 231 29.74 1.11 -6.04
N ASP A 232 30.70 0.24 -6.34
CA ASP A 232 31.51 0.31 -7.57
C ASP A 232 30.67 0.21 -8.85
N LYS A 233 29.57 -0.56 -8.82
CA LYS A 233 28.65 -0.73 -9.95
C LYS A 233 27.48 0.25 -9.99
N SER A 234 27.40 1.19 -9.05
CA SER A 234 26.38 2.24 -9.05
C SER A 234 26.67 3.31 -10.12
N MET A 235 25.68 4.13 -10.43
CA MET A 235 25.85 5.26 -11.37
C MET A 235 26.74 6.38 -10.79
N ALA A 236 26.85 6.49 -9.47
CA ALA A 236 27.64 7.49 -8.77
C ALA A 236 28.24 6.88 -7.49
N PRO A 237 29.39 6.18 -7.58
CA PRO A 237 30.00 5.48 -6.46
C PRO A 237 30.24 6.35 -5.23
N GLU A 238 30.67 7.61 -5.44
CA GLU A 238 30.95 8.54 -4.34
C GLU A 238 29.69 8.97 -3.56
N ASP A 239 28.52 8.94 -4.17
CA ASP A 239 27.26 9.43 -3.59
C ASP A 239 26.27 8.31 -3.23
N TYR A 240 26.52 7.09 -3.67
CA TYR A 240 25.61 5.95 -3.50
C TYR A 240 25.24 5.65 -2.03
N LEU A 241 26.16 5.83 -1.11
CA LEU A 241 25.93 5.66 0.32
C LEU A 241 25.71 6.98 1.08
N LYS A 242 25.49 8.10 0.36
CA LYS A 242 25.17 9.39 0.96
C LYS A 242 23.69 9.74 0.77
N PRO A 243 23.10 10.57 1.65
CA PRO A 243 21.75 11.06 1.47
C PRO A 243 21.67 12.08 0.32
N GLY A 244 20.55 12.09 -0.38
CA GLY A 244 20.25 13.09 -1.40
C GLY A 244 20.58 12.67 -2.84
N PHE A 245 20.80 11.40 -3.09
CA PHE A 245 21.04 10.85 -4.43
C PHE A 245 19.74 10.60 -5.22
N TRP A 246 18.58 10.58 -4.55
CA TRP A 246 17.28 10.41 -5.23
C TRP A 246 16.97 11.60 -6.17
N PRO A 247 16.41 11.35 -7.38
CA PRO A 247 16.33 12.34 -8.47
C PRO A 247 15.58 13.65 -8.21
N TYR A 248 14.80 13.75 -7.15
CA TYR A 248 13.99 14.93 -6.84
C TYR A 248 14.57 15.84 -5.77
N THR A 249 15.86 15.69 -5.44
CA THR A 249 16.53 16.55 -4.46
C THR A 249 16.90 17.89 -5.09
N ALA A 250 15.98 18.85 -4.98
CA ALA A 250 16.22 20.25 -5.36
C ALA A 250 17.03 21.00 -4.26
N SER A 251 17.21 22.30 -4.42
CA SER A 251 17.96 23.20 -3.53
C SER A 251 17.66 23.09 -2.02
N LEU A 252 16.48 22.55 -1.64
CA LEU A 252 16.05 22.29 -0.26
C LEU A 252 16.13 20.79 0.11
N GLY A 253 17.08 20.06 -0.47
CA GLY A 253 17.23 18.60 -0.37
C GLY A 253 16.97 17.97 1.01
N PRO A 254 17.68 18.38 2.08
CA PRO A 254 17.48 17.78 3.41
C PRO A 254 16.05 17.96 3.96
N LEU A 255 15.44 19.13 3.74
CA LEU A 255 14.08 19.40 4.19
C LEU A 255 13.04 18.64 3.36
N ASN A 256 13.27 18.52 2.06
CA ASN A 256 12.44 17.70 1.17
C ASN A 256 12.47 16.22 1.58
N THR A 257 13.68 15.67 1.82
CA THR A 257 13.86 14.29 2.28
C THR A 257 13.15 14.05 3.62
N PHE A 258 13.34 14.94 4.58
CA PHE A 258 12.65 14.87 5.87
C PHE A 258 11.12 14.89 5.72
N GLY A 259 10.61 15.77 4.86
CA GLY A 259 9.19 15.85 4.55
C GLY A 259 8.63 14.57 3.94
N ASN A 260 9.37 13.98 3.00
CA ASN A 260 9.02 12.73 2.36
C ASN A 260 8.94 11.58 3.36
N HIS A 261 9.90 11.44 4.27
CA HIS A 261 9.89 10.43 5.33
C HIS A 261 8.69 10.59 6.27
N ILE A 262 8.41 11.81 6.74
CA ILE A 262 7.25 12.08 7.59
C ILE A 262 5.94 11.71 6.88
N VAL A 263 5.78 12.15 5.64
CA VAL A 263 4.59 11.86 4.84
C VAL A 263 4.44 10.35 4.64
N PHE A 264 5.53 9.66 4.31
CA PHE A 264 5.51 8.22 4.12
C PHE A 264 5.09 7.49 5.40
N ILE A 265 5.72 7.80 6.54
CA ILE A 265 5.43 7.18 7.83
C ILE A 265 3.98 7.44 8.26
N LEU A 266 3.54 8.70 8.27
CA LEU A 266 2.22 9.06 8.77
C LEU A 266 1.10 8.61 7.81
N GLY A 267 1.31 8.76 6.50
CA GLY A 267 0.32 8.42 5.49
C GLY A 267 0.11 6.93 5.37
N THR A 268 1.19 6.15 5.27
CA THR A 268 1.08 4.70 5.16
C THR A 268 0.51 4.05 6.42
N ALA A 269 0.74 4.61 7.61
CA ALA A 269 0.17 4.10 8.86
C ALA A 269 -1.37 4.19 8.92
N VAL A 270 -2.00 5.07 8.15
CA VAL A 270 -3.45 5.29 8.21
C VAL A 270 -4.19 4.97 6.91
N MET A 271 -3.61 4.13 6.08
CA MET A 271 -4.24 3.67 4.84
C MET A 271 -5.57 2.94 5.11
N PRO A 272 -6.64 3.22 4.36
CA PRO A 272 -7.98 2.67 4.61
C PRO A 272 -8.02 1.14 4.66
N HIS A 273 -7.30 0.43 3.77
CA HIS A 273 -7.25 -1.03 3.74
C HIS A 273 -6.58 -1.63 5.00
N GLN A 274 -5.60 -0.94 5.58
CA GLN A 274 -4.95 -1.37 6.84
C GLN A 274 -5.88 -1.15 8.04
N LEU A 275 -6.58 0.00 8.09
CA LEU A 275 -7.55 0.30 9.15
C LEU A 275 -8.69 -0.72 9.16
N LEU A 276 -9.20 -1.11 7.98
CA LEU A 276 -10.22 -2.14 7.83
C LEU A 276 -9.75 -3.47 8.43
N ARG A 277 -8.51 -3.89 8.16
CA ARG A 277 -7.95 -5.15 8.66
C ARG A 277 -7.75 -5.16 10.17
N ILE A 278 -7.41 -4.03 10.79
CA ILE A 278 -7.37 -3.89 12.25
C ILE A 278 -8.76 -4.17 12.84
N GLY A 279 -9.82 -3.71 12.16
CA GLY A 279 -11.23 -3.95 12.52
C GLY A 279 -11.63 -5.43 12.60
N ALA A 280 -10.95 -6.33 11.87
CA ALA A 280 -11.21 -7.77 11.87
C ALA A 280 -10.73 -8.50 13.13
N SER A 281 -9.96 -7.86 13.99
CA SER A 281 -9.51 -8.45 15.26
C SER A 281 -10.68 -8.59 16.24
N ARG A 282 -10.70 -9.67 17.06
CA ARG A 282 -11.77 -9.91 18.05
C ARG A 282 -11.87 -8.79 19.10
N THR A 283 -10.74 -8.35 19.61
CA THR A 283 -10.63 -7.32 20.66
C THR A 283 -9.48 -6.36 20.36
N GLY A 284 -9.42 -5.21 21.05
CA GLY A 284 -8.31 -4.28 20.95
C GLY A 284 -6.96 -4.90 21.36
N ARG A 285 -6.94 -5.78 22.39
CA ARG A 285 -5.73 -6.51 22.78
C ARG A 285 -5.30 -7.49 21.69
N ALA A 286 -6.25 -8.19 21.06
CA ALA A 286 -5.97 -9.07 19.93
C ALA A 286 -5.41 -8.28 18.74
N ALA A 287 -5.96 -7.10 18.43
CA ALA A 287 -5.45 -6.22 17.38
C ALA A 287 -3.99 -5.82 17.63
N ARG A 288 -3.66 -5.40 18.86
CA ARG A 288 -2.29 -5.04 19.23
C ARG A 288 -1.34 -6.23 19.11
N ARG A 289 -1.76 -7.44 19.57
CA ARG A 289 -0.96 -8.66 19.44
C ARG A 289 -0.74 -9.04 17.97
N SER A 290 -1.77 -8.98 17.14
CA SER A 290 -1.65 -9.21 15.69
C SER A 290 -0.68 -8.22 15.05
N MET A 291 -0.77 -6.95 15.41
CA MET A 291 0.13 -5.92 14.89
C MET A 291 1.59 -6.14 15.34
N SER A 292 1.84 -6.58 16.59
CA SER A 292 3.19 -6.92 17.04
C SER A 292 3.79 -8.08 16.24
N ILE A 293 2.99 -9.10 15.93
CA ILE A 293 3.41 -10.22 15.07
C ILE A 293 3.71 -9.72 13.65
N ALA A 294 2.81 -8.88 13.10
CA ALA A 294 3.01 -8.29 11.78
C ALA A 294 4.30 -7.45 11.72
N THR A 295 4.58 -6.65 12.75
CA THR A 295 5.81 -5.84 12.83
C THR A 295 7.07 -6.72 12.82
N GLY A 296 7.07 -7.85 13.53
CA GLY A 296 8.20 -8.79 13.48
C GLY A 296 8.40 -9.44 12.11
N LEU A 297 7.30 -9.87 11.46
CA LEU A 297 7.36 -10.46 10.11
C LEU A 297 7.79 -9.46 9.05
N VAL A 298 7.27 -8.23 9.11
CA VAL A 298 7.66 -7.16 8.19
C VAL A 298 9.09 -6.70 8.48
N GLY A 299 9.56 -6.74 9.74
CA GLY A 299 10.95 -6.50 10.08
C GLY A 299 11.89 -7.47 9.37
N ALA A 300 11.56 -8.77 9.41
CA ALA A 300 12.31 -9.79 8.67
C ALA A 300 12.25 -9.56 7.15
N PHE A 301 11.08 -9.19 6.63
CA PHE A 301 10.90 -8.84 5.21
C PHE A 301 11.75 -7.65 4.80
N VAL A 302 11.74 -6.55 5.56
CA VAL A 302 12.52 -5.33 5.27
C VAL A 302 14.03 -5.62 5.30
N LEU A 303 14.51 -6.44 6.25
CA LEU A 303 15.91 -6.85 6.29
C LEU A 303 16.31 -7.63 5.01
N LEU A 304 15.47 -8.58 4.60
CA LEU A 304 15.68 -9.32 3.35
C LEU A 304 15.55 -8.43 2.12
N LEU A 305 14.66 -7.46 2.14
CA LEU A 305 14.46 -6.52 1.06
C LEU A 305 15.68 -5.61 0.86
N ILE A 306 16.26 -5.10 1.96
CA ILE A 306 17.47 -4.28 1.95
C ILE A 306 18.64 -5.09 1.37
N THR A 307 18.84 -6.31 1.87
CA THR A 307 19.92 -7.17 1.37
C THR A 307 19.71 -7.57 -0.09
N THR A 308 18.47 -7.84 -0.51
CA THR A 308 18.13 -8.09 -1.91
C THR A 308 18.42 -6.88 -2.80
N GLY A 309 18.13 -5.65 -2.35
CA GLY A 309 18.41 -4.42 -3.09
C GLY A 309 19.89 -4.21 -3.33
N PHE A 310 20.73 -4.27 -2.28
CA PHE A 310 22.17 -4.17 -2.41
C PHE A 310 22.78 -5.34 -3.21
N ALA A 311 22.24 -6.56 -3.04
CA ALA A 311 22.66 -7.69 -3.85
C ALA A 311 22.33 -7.51 -5.34
N SER A 312 21.19 -6.89 -5.68
CA SER A 312 20.84 -6.55 -7.06
C SER A 312 21.86 -5.55 -7.64
N ALA A 313 22.23 -4.52 -6.88
CA ALA A 313 23.26 -3.57 -7.27
C ALA A 313 24.63 -4.26 -7.49
N ALA A 314 25.03 -5.16 -6.59
CA ALA A 314 26.30 -5.86 -6.67
C ALA A 314 26.39 -6.88 -7.80
N VAL A 315 25.33 -7.67 -8.02
CA VAL A 315 25.30 -8.76 -9.01
C VAL A 315 25.00 -8.22 -10.41
N VAL A 316 23.88 -7.51 -10.56
CA VAL A 316 23.38 -7.00 -11.86
C VAL A 316 24.05 -5.67 -12.23
N GLY A 317 24.14 -4.73 -11.29
CA GLY A 317 24.65 -3.38 -11.48
C GLY A 317 23.60 -2.39 -12.00
N ALA A 318 23.82 -1.11 -11.76
CA ALA A 318 22.87 -0.06 -12.13
C ALA A 318 22.59 0.01 -13.64
N THR A 319 23.59 -0.18 -14.48
CA THR A 319 23.47 -0.23 -15.95
C THR A 319 22.64 -1.40 -16.42
N GLY A 320 22.83 -2.60 -15.85
CA GLY A 320 22.05 -3.78 -16.20
C GLY A 320 20.58 -3.66 -15.79
N ILE A 321 20.33 -3.09 -14.60
CA ILE A 321 18.97 -2.83 -14.11
C ILE A 321 18.30 -1.78 -15.01
N GLY A 322 18.96 -0.65 -15.26
CA GLY A 322 18.42 0.45 -16.05
C GLY A 322 18.15 0.10 -17.51
N ALA A 323 18.91 -0.84 -18.09
CA ALA A 323 18.69 -1.32 -19.45
C ALA A 323 17.37 -2.07 -19.63
N VAL A 324 16.88 -2.73 -18.59
CA VAL A 324 15.59 -3.45 -18.58
C VAL A 324 14.46 -2.55 -18.11
N ASP A 325 14.69 -1.80 -17.05
CA ASP A 325 13.69 -0.93 -16.41
C ASP A 325 14.37 0.22 -15.66
N ALA A 326 14.21 1.44 -16.18
CA ALA A 326 14.76 2.65 -15.60
C ALA A 326 14.25 2.96 -14.18
N THR A 327 13.11 2.38 -13.77
CA THR A 327 12.54 2.55 -12.42
C THR A 327 13.17 1.60 -11.39
N GLY A 328 13.96 0.62 -11.84
CA GLY A 328 14.60 -0.39 -10.99
C GLY A 328 13.68 -1.50 -10.48
N GLN A 329 12.37 -1.47 -10.77
CA GLN A 329 11.40 -2.45 -10.26
C GLN A 329 11.67 -3.88 -10.74
N SER A 330 12.41 -4.05 -11.84
CA SER A 330 12.85 -5.35 -12.34
C SER A 330 14.03 -5.96 -11.55
N SER A 331 14.71 -5.20 -10.69
CA SER A 331 15.97 -5.60 -10.05
C SER A 331 15.91 -6.91 -9.25
N PRO A 332 14.87 -7.22 -8.43
CA PRO A 332 14.85 -8.49 -7.72
C PRO A 332 14.54 -9.69 -8.64
N ILE A 333 13.86 -9.45 -9.77
CA ILE A 333 13.61 -10.47 -10.79
C ILE A 333 14.91 -10.77 -11.55
N GLN A 334 15.67 -9.74 -11.93
CA GLN A 334 16.97 -9.88 -12.57
C GLN A 334 17.98 -10.56 -11.63
N LEU A 335 18.01 -10.17 -10.34
CA LEU A 335 18.85 -10.84 -9.35
C LEU A 335 18.52 -12.34 -9.27
N ALA A 336 17.24 -12.71 -9.21
CA ALA A 336 16.83 -14.12 -9.21
C ALA A 336 17.30 -14.87 -10.47
N SER A 337 17.40 -14.16 -11.61
CA SER A 337 17.95 -14.69 -12.85
C SER A 337 19.48 -14.86 -12.80
N ASP A 338 20.22 -13.88 -12.25
CA ASP A 338 21.67 -13.76 -12.43
C ASP A 338 22.45 -14.33 -11.24
N VAL A 339 21.76 -14.65 -10.13
CA VAL A 339 22.39 -15.25 -8.94
C VAL A 339 22.88 -16.67 -9.18
N LEU A 340 22.31 -17.38 -10.13
CA LEU A 340 22.69 -18.73 -10.55
C LEU A 340 23.21 -18.75 -11.99
N ARG A 341 23.97 -19.82 -12.33
CA ARG A 341 24.52 -20.00 -13.68
C ARG A 341 23.41 -20.16 -14.72
N ASP A 342 23.63 -19.62 -15.90
CA ASP A 342 22.75 -19.79 -17.05
C ASP A 342 22.52 -21.26 -17.38
N GLY A 343 21.27 -21.59 -17.74
CA GLY A 343 20.86 -22.96 -18.11
C GLY A 343 20.71 -23.93 -16.93
N SER A 344 20.98 -23.51 -15.69
CA SER A 344 20.81 -24.40 -14.53
C SER A 344 19.32 -24.58 -14.18
N THR A 345 18.93 -25.82 -13.82
CA THR A 345 17.57 -26.11 -13.32
C THR A 345 17.21 -25.26 -12.11
N GLY A 346 18.18 -25.01 -11.23
CA GLY A 346 17.99 -24.15 -10.03
C GLY A 346 17.58 -22.72 -10.40
N ARG A 347 18.18 -22.13 -11.44
CA ARG A 347 17.80 -20.81 -11.97
C ARG A 347 16.34 -20.79 -12.42
N VAL A 348 15.94 -21.77 -13.23
CA VAL A 348 14.57 -21.87 -13.74
C VAL A 348 13.56 -21.98 -12.59
N VAL A 349 13.86 -22.84 -11.60
CA VAL A 349 13.02 -22.98 -10.39
C VAL A 349 12.92 -21.67 -9.63
N LEU A 350 14.04 -20.99 -9.40
CA LEU A 350 14.08 -19.74 -8.62
C LEU A 350 13.27 -18.62 -9.29
N ILE A 351 13.42 -18.44 -10.61
CA ILE A 351 12.65 -17.47 -11.39
C ILE A 351 11.15 -17.82 -11.34
N THR A 352 10.82 -19.12 -11.49
CA THR A 352 9.40 -19.56 -11.45
C THR A 352 8.77 -19.31 -10.08
N VAL A 353 9.49 -19.58 -8.99
CA VAL A 353 9.01 -19.28 -7.64
C VAL A 353 8.88 -17.79 -7.42
N MET A 354 9.85 -16.98 -7.88
CA MET A 354 9.76 -15.52 -7.81
C MET A 354 8.56 -14.99 -8.60
N ALA A 355 8.26 -15.56 -9.76
CA ALA A 355 7.06 -15.23 -10.53
C ALA A 355 5.77 -15.53 -9.74
N CYS A 356 5.68 -16.70 -9.09
CA CYS A 356 4.54 -17.03 -8.22
C CYS A 356 4.39 -16.05 -7.05
N VAL A 357 5.50 -15.62 -6.42
CA VAL A 357 5.50 -14.61 -5.35
C VAL A 357 4.95 -13.29 -5.88
N VAL A 358 5.41 -12.81 -7.03
CA VAL A 358 4.93 -11.57 -7.64
C VAL A 358 3.43 -11.67 -7.96
N PHE A 359 2.99 -12.73 -8.63
CA PHE A 359 1.56 -12.91 -9.00
C PHE A 359 0.66 -12.97 -7.76
N LEU A 360 1.05 -13.74 -6.74
CA LEU A 360 0.29 -13.84 -5.50
C LEU A 360 0.26 -12.51 -4.73
N THR A 361 1.37 -11.78 -4.77
CA THR A 361 1.47 -10.46 -4.14
C THR A 361 0.56 -9.44 -4.83
N VAL A 362 0.56 -9.42 -6.17
CA VAL A 362 -0.35 -8.58 -6.95
C VAL A 362 -1.80 -8.89 -6.60
N LEU A 363 -2.20 -10.16 -6.73
CA LEU A 363 -3.59 -10.55 -6.52
C LEU A 363 -4.09 -10.15 -5.13
N THR A 364 -3.31 -10.42 -4.10
CA THR A 364 -3.72 -10.15 -2.72
C THR A 364 -3.79 -8.67 -2.37
N THR A 365 -2.76 -7.89 -2.73
CA THR A 365 -2.70 -6.48 -2.33
C THR A 365 -3.63 -5.59 -3.15
N VAL A 366 -3.73 -5.84 -4.46
CA VAL A 366 -4.66 -5.08 -5.31
C VAL A 366 -6.11 -5.37 -4.92
N THR A 367 -6.42 -6.65 -4.60
CA THR A 367 -7.74 -7.02 -4.05
C THR A 367 -8.05 -6.27 -2.75
N SER A 368 -7.09 -6.16 -1.81
CA SER A 368 -7.29 -5.43 -0.54
C SER A 368 -7.62 -3.96 -0.76
N VAL A 369 -6.87 -3.28 -1.62
CA VAL A 369 -7.08 -1.85 -1.91
C VAL A 369 -8.44 -1.63 -2.57
N THR A 370 -8.80 -2.43 -3.57
CA THR A 370 -10.09 -2.38 -4.26
C THR A 370 -11.24 -2.65 -3.29
N PHE A 371 -11.08 -3.68 -2.44
CA PHE A 371 -12.08 -4.05 -1.46
C PHE A 371 -12.33 -2.95 -0.43
N ALA A 372 -11.28 -2.29 0.08
CA ALA A 372 -11.44 -1.18 1.03
C ALA A 372 -12.22 0.00 0.43
N ALA A 373 -11.98 0.34 -0.84
CA ALA A 373 -12.75 1.36 -1.54
C ALA A 373 -14.22 0.96 -1.71
N ALA A 374 -14.47 -0.29 -2.09
CA ALA A 374 -15.81 -0.81 -2.29
C ALA A 374 -16.62 -0.88 -0.97
N VAL A 375 -15.98 -1.33 0.13
CA VAL A 375 -16.61 -1.37 1.46
C VAL A 375 -16.95 0.04 1.94
N SER A 376 -16.04 1.01 1.76
CA SER A 376 -16.32 2.41 2.14
C SER A 376 -17.54 2.95 1.39
N PHE A 377 -17.62 2.73 0.08
CA PHE A 377 -18.79 3.17 -0.67
C PHE A 377 -20.08 2.45 -0.24
N ALA A 378 -20.04 1.11 -0.13
CA ALA A 378 -21.21 0.32 0.19
C ALA A 378 -21.74 0.61 1.61
N HIS A 379 -20.85 0.71 2.59
CA HIS A 379 -21.24 0.92 3.99
C HIS A 379 -21.51 2.39 4.32
N ASP A 380 -20.63 3.31 3.93
CA ASP A 380 -20.68 4.70 4.35
C ASP A 380 -21.68 5.54 3.54
N VAL A 381 -21.84 5.23 2.24
CA VAL A 381 -22.72 5.99 1.35
C VAL A 381 -24.01 5.23 1.07
N PHE A 382 -23.94 3.97 0.63
CA PHE A 382 -25.12 3.25 0.17
C PHE A 382 -25.99 2.76 1.33
N ALA A 383 -25.45 2.04 2.32
CA ALA A 383 -26.23 1.46 3.41
C ALA A 383 -26.82 2.52 4.36
N ARG A 384 -26.12 3.64 4.52
CA ARG A 384 -26.52 4.77 5.40
C ARG A 384 -27.30 5.86 4.66
N GLY A 385 -27.69 5.64 3.39
CA GLY A 385 -28.53 6.56 2.63
C GLY A 385 -29.93 6.73 3.24
N LYS A 386 -30.73 7.67 2.69
CA LYS A 386 -32.05 8.07 3.22
C LYS A 386 -33.10 6.94 3.33
N ARG A 387 -32.93 5.84 2.62
CA ARG A 387 -33.80 4.66 2.72
C ARG A 387 -33.07 3.55 3.48
N ARG A 388 -33.70 2.99 4.52
CA ARG A 388 -33.23 1.78 5.22
C ARG A 388 -33.09 0.65 4.21
N ARG A 389 -31.88 0.19 3.95
CA ARG A 389 -31.61 -0.85 2.94
C ARG A 389 -31.35 -2.19 3.61
N THR A 390 -31.62 -3.27 2.88
CA THR A 390 -31.41 -4.65 3.35
C THR A 390 -29.92 -5.00 3.31
N GLU A 391 -29.49 -5.93 4.14
CA GLU A 391 -28.12 -6.47 4.13
C GLU A 391 -27.73 -7.02 2.76
N THR A 392 -28.63 -7.73 2.08
CA THR A 392 -28.44 -8.20 0.70
C THR A 392 -28.20 -7.05 -0.29
N GLY A 393 -28.88 -5.92 -0.08
CA GLY A 393 -28.67 -4.71 -0.90
C GLY A 393 -27.28 -4.09 -0.68
N GLU A 394 -26.78 -4.08 0.57
CA GLU A 394 -25.45 -3.62 0.92
C GLU A 394 -24.36 -4.51 0.29
N ILE A 395 -24.53 -5.84 0.36
CA ILE A 395 -23.61 -6.80 -0.27
C ILE A 395 -23.57 -6.63 -1.80
N ARG A 396 -24.74 -6.46 -2.44
CA ARG A 396 -24.80 -6.19 -3.88
C ARG A 396 -24.11 -4.88 -4.23
N ALA A 397 -24.30 -3.82 -3.43
CA ALA A 397 -23.62 -2.55 -3.63
C ALA A 397 -22.10 -2.69 -3.48
N LEU A 398 -21.62 -3.47 -2.53
CA LEU A 398 -20.19 -3.81 -2.39
C LEU A 398 -19.64 -4.44 -3.66
N ARG A 399 -20.27 -5.49 -4.17
CA ARG A 399 -19.81 -6.20 -5.37
C ARG A 399 -19.77 -5.30 -6.60
N VAL A 400 -20.83 -4.54 -6.81
CA VAL A 400 -20.90 -3.57 -7.93
C VAL A 400 -19.82 -2.49 -7.78
N ALA A 401 -19.64 -1.94 -6.57
CA ALA A 401 -18.61 -0.96 -6.30
C ALA A 401 -17.20 -1.51 -6.54
N ALA A 402 -16.91 -2.76 -6.12
CA ALA A 402 -15.63 -3.41 -6.35
C ALA A 402 -15.31 -3.54 -7.85
N VAL A 403 -16.28 -3.96 -8.64
CA VAL A 403 -16.14 -4.05 -10.10
C VAL A 403 -15.93 -2.67 -10.73
N ILE A 404 -16.72 -1.67 -10.33
CA ILE A 404 -16.59 -0.29 -10.87
C ILE A 404 -15.23 0.31 -10.52
N VAL A 405 -14.80 0.23 -9.25
CA VAL A 405 -13.51 0.76 -8.79
C VAL A 405 -12.36 0.09 -9.55
N CYS A 406 -12.42 -1.23 -9.70
CA CYS A 406 -11.41 -1.96 -10.46
C CYS A 406 -11.42 -1.57 -11.94
N ALA A 407 -12.60 -1.46 -12.57
CA ALA A 407 -12.71 -1.05 -13.96
C ALA A 407 -12.19 0.38 -14.21
N VAL A 408 -12.48 1.32 -13.31
CA VAL A 408 -11.93 2.69 -13.36
C VAL A 408 -10.41 2.65 -13.22
N GLY A 409 -9.89 1.94 -12.20
CA GLY A 409 -8.45 1.81 -11.99
C GLY A 409 -7.74 1.18 -13.19
N LEU A 410 -8.32 0.14 -13.78
CA LEU A 410 -7.81 -0.55 -14.94
C LEU A 410 -7.80 0.32 -16.20
N SER A 411 -8.90 1.03 -16.46
CA SER A 411 -8.99 1.94 -17.60
C SER A 411 -7.97 3.08 -17.50
N LEU A 412 -7.80 3.64 -16.30
CA LEU A 412 -6.79 4.69 -16.06
C LEU A 412 -5.37 4.12 -16.15
N ALA A 413 -5.10 2.93 -15.59
CA ALA A 413 -3.80 2.28 -15.70
C ALA A 413 -3.38 2.01 -17.15
N ALA A 414 -4.33 1.58 -17.98
CA ALA A 414 -4.10 1.40 -19.41
C ALA A 414 -3.89 2.72 -20.15
N ALA A 415 -4.68 3.75 -19.81
CA ALA A 415 -4.59 5.07 -20.48
C ALA A 415 -3.25 5.78 -20.21
N ILE A 416 -2.72 5.65 -18.98
CA ILE A 416 -1.47 6.33 -18.57
C ILE A 416 -0.25 5.43 -18.59
N HIS A 417 -0.26 4.31 -19.33
CA HIS A 417 0.83 3.31 -19.29
C HIS A 417 2.21 3.88 -19.69
N ARG A 418 2.27 4.96 -20.44
CA ARG A 418 3.51 5.64 -20.88
C ARG A 418 3.98 6.76 -19.97
N TYR A 419 3.17 7.17 -18.99
CA TYR A 419 3.51 8.29 -18.12
C TYR A 419 4.18 7.82 -16.82
N PRO A 420 5.07 8.61 -16.21
CA PRO A 420 5.57 8.36 -14.86
C PRO A 420 4.40 8.27 -13.86
N THR A 421 4.52 7.42 -12.86
CA THR A 421 3.43 7.19 -11.87
C THR A 421 3.80 7.59 -10.45
N ASP A 422 4.99 8.08 -10.22
CA ASP A 422 5.50 8.43 -8.89
C ASP A 422 4.64 9.48 -8.20
N PHE A 423 4.08 10.42 -8.98
CA PHE A 423 3.14 11.42 -8.46
C PHE A 423 1.87 10.80 -7.83
N LEU A 424 1.41 9.65 -8.33
CA LEU A 424 0.24 8.96 -7.78
C LEU A 424 0.54 8.34 -6.43
N VAL A 425 1.76 7.79 -6.24
CA VAL A 425 2.22 7.28 -4.93
C VAL A 425 2.30 8.43 -3.94
N ALA A 426 3.03 9.49 -4.32
CA ALA A 426 3.24 10.67 -3.49
C ALA A 426 1.90 11.31 -3.09
N PHE A 427 0.97 11.46 -4.04
CA PHE A 427 -0.37 11.98 -3.79
C PHE A 427 -1.16 11.12 -2.82
N SER A 428 -1.26 9.79 -3.05
CA SER A 428 -2.02 8.88 -2.19
C SER A 428 -1.56 8.92 -0.74
N ILE A 429 -0.24 8.83 -0.54
CA ILE A 429 0.36 8.84 0.80
C ILE A 429 0.18 10.20 1.46
N SER A 430 0.34 11.30 0.70
CA SER A 430 0.16 12.66 1.20
C SER A 430 -1.30 12.95 1.59
N VAL A 431 -2.27 12.46 0.82
CA VAL A 431 -3.70 12.57 1.18
C VAL A 431 -3.99 11.81 2.47
N ALA A 432 -3.45 10.60 2.63
CA ALA A 432 -3.61 9.83 3.86
C ALA A 432 -2.99 10.56 5.06
N ALA A 433 -1.76 11.08 4.92
CA ALA A 433 -1.07 11.83 5.96
C ALA A 433 -1.79 13.13 6.32
N SER A 434 -2.33 13.86 5.34
CA SER A 434 -2.93 15.19 5.55
C SER A 434 -4.40 15.14 5.97
N CYS A 435 -5.17 14.13 5.52
CA CYS A 435 -6.61 14.07 5.77
C CYS A 435 -6.98 13.09 6.89
N VAL A 436 -6.34 11.89 6.89
CA VAL A 436 -6.74 10.82 7.81
C VAL A 436 -6.01 10.94 9.14
N PHE A 437 -4.69 11.15 9.11
CA PHE A 437 -3.89 11.16 10.33
C PHE A 437 -4.30 12.27 11.31
N PRO A 438 -4.42 13.56 10.91
CA PRO A 438 -4.85 14.63 11.83
C PRO A 438 -6.26 14.39 12.38
N ALA A 439 -7.20 13.94 11.54
CA ALA A 439 -8.56 13.64 11.93
C ALA A 439 -8.63 12.52 12.99
N LEU A 440 -7.83 11.46 12.85
CA LEU A 440 -7.76 10.37 13.83
C LEU A 440 -7.11 10.82 15.14
N ILE A 441 -5.99 11.55 15.07
CA ILE A 441 -5.32 12.06 16.27
C ILE A 441 -6.25 12.95 17.06
N TYR A 442 -6.90 13.92 16.44
CA TYR A 442 -7.84 14.78 17.15
C TYR A 442 -9.06 14.01 17.67
N SER A 443 -9.59 13.07 16.91
CA SER A 443 -10.73 12.25 17.36
C SER A 443 -10.39 11.43 18.60
N PHE A 444 -9.16 10.91 18.71
CA PHE A 444 -8.75 10.08 19.85
C PHE A 444 -8.25 10.87 21.05
N PHE A 445 -7.65 12.04 20.87
CA PHE A 445 -6.90 12.68 21.94
C PHE A 445 -7.41 14.07 22.34
N TRP A 446 -8.25 14.73 21.52
CA TRP A 446 -8.68 16.10 21.79
C TRP A 446 -10.18 16.22 22.01
N HIS A 447 -10.58 16.59 23.24
CA HIS A 447 -11.99 16.63 23.67
C HIS A 447 -12.85 17.68 22.95
N ARG A 448 -12.28 18.78 22.47
CA ARG A 448 -13.00 19.85 21.76
C ARG A 448 -13.21 19.59 20.27
N PHE A 449 -12.61 18.52 19.73
CA PHE A 449 -12.75 18.19 18.33
C PHE A 449 -14.18 17.81 17.99
N ASN A 450 -14.74 18.43 16.95
CA ASN A 450 -16.13 18.29 16.56
C ASN A 450 -16.30 18.14 15.04
N ARG A 451 -17.55 18.03 14.58
CA ARG A 451 -17.88 17.83 13.17
C ARG A 451 -17.30 18.90 12.26
N ARG A 452 -17.34 20.19 12.64
CA ARG A 452 -16.83 21.28 11.82
C ARG A 452 -15.31 21.19 11.69
N GLY A 453 -14.62 20.93 12.80
CA GLY A 453 -13.17 20.70 12.80
C GLY A 453 -12.78 19.51 11.93
N LEU A 454 -13.51 18.40 12.02
CA LEU A 454 -13.28 17.24 11.16
C LEU A 454 -13.39 17.60 9.68
N LEU A 455 -14.47 18.22 9.25
CA LEU A 455 -14.70 18.55 7.85
C LEU A 455 -13.67 19.57 7.32
N TRP A 456 -13.29 20.55 8.14
CA TRP A 456 -12.27 21.52 7.77
C TRP A 456 -10.89 20.88 7.65
N SER A 457 -10.50 20.00 8.58
CA SER A 457 -9.25 19.24 8.51
C SER A 457 -9.19 18.37 7.27
N VAL A 458 -10.26 17.61 7.01
CA VAL A 458 -10.29 16.63 5.91
C VAL A 458 -10.36 17.31 4.55
N TYR A 459 -11.33 18.21 4.32
CA TYR A 459 -11.49 18.85 3.01
C TYR A 459 -10.40 19.90 2.76
N GLY A 460 -10.00 20.64 3.78
CA GLY A 460 -8.90 21.60 3.67
C GLY A 460 -7.56 20.90 3.43
N GLY A 461 -7.31 19.79 4.12
CA GLY A 461 -6.15 18.93 3.88
C GLY A 461 -6.14 18.36 2.46
N LEU A 462 -7.28 17.85 1.98
CA LEU A 462 -7.42 17.30 0.62
C LEU A 462 -7.19 18.36 -0.46
N LEU A 463 -7.82 19.52 -0.30
CA LEU A 463 -7.67 20.63 -1.25
C LEU A 463 -6.21 21.10 -1.32
N LEU A 464 -5.61 21.35 -0.16
CA LEU A 464 -4.23 21.84 -0.09
C LEU A 464 -3.24 20.79 -0.60
N CYS A 465 -3.44 19.52 -0.23
CA CYS A 465 -2.64 18.41 -0.75
C CYS A 465 -2.72 18.34 -2.28
N THR A 466 -3.92 18.42 -2.85
CA THR A 466 -4.13 18.36 -4.31
C THR A 466 -3.46 19.54 -5.00
N VAL A 467 -3.69 20.77 -4.53
CA VAL A 467 -3.11 21.98 -5.13
C VAL A 467 -1.58 21.93 -5.08
N LEU A 468 -0.99 21.65 -3.92
CA LEU A 468 0.46 21.62 -3.78
C LEU A 468 1.10 20.46 -4.58
N THR A 469 0.42 19.31 -4.74
CA THR A 469 0.93 18.23 -5.59
C THR A 469 0.95 18.65 -7.06
N VAL A 470 -0.11 19.31 -7.55
CA VAL A 470 -0.15 19.78 -8.95
C VAL A 470 1.01 20.73 -9.26
N PHE A 471 1.38 21.58 -8.33
CA PHE A 471 2.46 22.57 -8.48
C PHE A 471 3.81 22.11 -7.92
N SER A 472 4.04 20.81 -7.76
CA SER A 472 5.28 20.23 -7.25
C SER A 472 6.21 19.75 -8.37
N PRO A 473 7.52 19.58 -8.08
CA PRO A 473 8.51 19.09 -9.05
C PRO A 473 8.25 17.67 -9.57
N ILE A 474 7.38 16.91 -8.92
CA ILE A 474 7.00 15.57 -9.39
C ILE A 474 5.99 15.64 -10.55
N VAL A 475 5.34 16.79 -10.74
CA VAL A 475 4.34 17.01 -11.81
C VAL A 475 4.92 17.81 -12.96
N SER A 476 5.76 18.82 -12.72
CA SER A 476 6.39 19.61 -13.79
C SER A 476 7.82 20.02 -13.43
N GLY A 477 8.60 20.44 -14.43
CA GLY A 477 9.88 21.11 -14.26
C GLY A 477 11.10 20.22 -14.00
N THR A 478 10.95 18.90 -13.86
CA THR A 478 12.05 17.94 -13.71
C THR A 478 12.00 16.87 -14.80
N ALA A 479 13.16 16.25 -15.09
CA ALA A 479 13.26 15.21 -16.13
C ALA A 479 12.37 13.97 -15.86
N PHE A 480 12.00 13.73 -14.61
CA PHE A 480 11.16 12.61 -14.17
C PHE A 480 9.71 13.03 -13.86
N ALA A 481 9.36 14.30 -14.07
CA ALA A 481 8.02 14.82 -13.84
C ALA A 481 7.02 14.25 -14.86
N LEU A 482 5.73 14.35 -14.51
CA LEU A 482 4.63 14.00 -15.41
C LEU A 482 4.68 14.81 -16.71
N TRP A 483 5.03 16.10 -16.61
CA TRP A 483 5.24 17.02 -17.73
C TRP A 483 6.61 17.69 -17.63
N PRO A 484 7.70 17.05 -18.11
CA PRO A 484 9.06 17.55 -17.94
C PRO A 484 9.31 18.93 -18.60
N GLU A 485 8.64 19.22 -19.70
CA GLU A 485 8.82 20.47 -20.46
C GLU A 485 7.99 21.64 -19.92
N ALA A 486 7.05 21.37 -19.01
CA ALA A 486 6.26 22.41 -18.36
C ALA A 486 6.98 22.95 -17.12
N SER A 487 6.85 24.24 -16.82
CA SER A 487 7.48 24.89 -15.68
C SER A 487 6.45 25.67 -14.86
N PHE A 488 5.64 24.96 -14.09
CA PHE A 488 4.69 25.57 -13.15
C PHE A 488 4.86 25.05 -11.72
N ASP A 489 6.04 24.46 -11.43
CA ASP A 489 6.48 23.88 -10.16
C ASP A 489 6.93 24.96 -9.15
N TRP A 490 6.05 25.91 -8.83
CA TRP A 490 6.37 26.94 -7.82
C TRP A 490 6.48 26.40 -6.41
N TYR A 491 5.92 25.22 -6.12
CA TYR A 491 6.05 24.55 -4.84
C TYR A 491 7.34 23.71 -4.80
N PRO A 492 8.29 23.97 -3.87
CA PRO A 492 9.64 23.46 -4.02
C PRO A 492 9.84 22.03 -3.52
N PHE A 493 8.83 21.38 -2.91
CA PHE A 493 8.96 20.05 -2.35
C PHE A 493 8.29 18.99 -3.21
N GLN A 494 8.85 17.79 -3.21
CA GLN A 494 8.31 16.64 -3.92
C GLN A 494 6.92 16.23 -3.40
N THR A 495 6.73 16.26 -2.07
CA THR A 495 5.45 15.93 -1.44
C THR A 495 4.89 17.13 -0.69
N PRO A 496 3.54 17.32 -0.68
CA PRO A 496 2.92 18.48 -0.03
C PRO A 496 2.92 18.41 1.49
N GLY A 497 3.33 17.28 2.09
CA GLY A 497 3.08 16.97 3.49
C GLY A 497 3.69 17.90 4.52
N LEU A 498 4.84 18.51 4.23
CA LEU A 498 5.43 19.53 5.13
C LEU A 498 4.50 20.71 5.37
N VAL A 499 3.65 21.04 4.42
CA VAL A 499 2.68 22.13 4.51
C VAL A 499 1.28 21.60 4.79
N SER A 500 0.82 20.60 4.05
CA SER A 500 -0.56 20.13 4.10
C SER A 500 -0.91 19.42 5.42
N VAL A 501 0.04 18.68 6.03
CA VAL A 501 -0.21 18.01 7.32
C VAL A 501 -0.36 19.01 8.47
N PRO A 502 0.57 19.94 8.72
CA PRO A 502 0.37 20.98 9.72
C PRO A 502 -0.85 21.86 9.46
N ALA A 503 -1.10 22.22 8.21
CA ALA A 503 -2.28 23.02 7.84
C ALA A 503 -3.59 22.28 8.16
N ALA A 504 -3.67 20.98 7.92
CA ALA A 504 -4.85 20.19 8.27
C ALA A 504 -5.09 20.13 9.79
N PHE A 505 -4.01 20.04 10.59
CA PHE A 505 -4.12 20.20 12.05
C PHE A 505 -4.65 21.60 12.44
N VAL A 506 -4.10 22.67 11.88
CA VAL A 506 -4.55 24.05 12.14
C VAL A 506 -6.01 24.24 11.74
N LEU A 507 -6.41 23.77 10.56
CA LEU A 507 -7.80 23.84 10.10
C LEU A 507 -8.75 23.06 11.00
N GLY A 508 -8.35 21.87 11.43
CA GLY A 508 -9.11 21.06 12.38
C GLY A 508 -9.29 21.76 13.73
N TRP A 509 -8.23 22.40 14.22
CA TRP A 509 -8.26 23.20 15.43
C TRP A 509 -9.17 24.42 15.27
N LEU A 510 -8.98 25.23 14.21
CA LEU A 510 -9.79 26.42 13.94
C LEU A 510 -11.29 26.06 13.80
N GLY A 511 -11.61 25.02 13.01
CA GLY A 511 -12.99 24.58 12.83
C GLY A 511 -13.64 24.14 14.14
N SER A 512 -12.87 23.55 15.05
CA SER A 512 -13.38 23.07 16.33
C SER A 512 -13.58 24.20 17.35
N VAL A 513 -12.64 25.13 17.47
CA VAL A 513 -12.75 26.23 18.45
C VAL A 513 -13.79 27.28 18.05
N THR A 514 -14.08 27.41 16.77
CA THR A 514 -15.11 28.32 16.24
C THR A 514 -16.52 27.74 16.24
N SER A 515 -16.73 26.56 16.83
CA SER A 515 -18.03 25.88 16.93
C SER A 515 -18.34 25.55 18.40
N PRO A 516 -19.62 25.35 18.73
CA PRO A 516 -20.01 24.90 20.07
C PRO A 516 -19.27 23.61 20.45
N ALA A 517 -18.80 23.54 21.68
CA ALA A 517 -18.16 22.34 22.21
C ALA A 517 -19.19 21.22 22.40
N GLU A 518 -18.80 19.99 22.09
CA GLU A 518 -19.56 18.80 22.48
C GLU A 518 -19.41 18.55 23.99
N SER A 519 -20.36 17.77 24.55
CA SER A 519 -20.35 17.43 25.96
C SER A 519 -19.05 16.71 26.38
N GLU A 520 -18.41 17.17 27.41
CA GLU A 520 -17.22 16.54 28.01
C GLU A 520 -17.52 15.12 28.52
N LEU A 521 -18.75 14.89 28.99
CA LEU A 521 -19.20 13.58 29.45
C LEU A 521 -19.23 12.56 28.31
N ASP A 522 -19.66 12.97 27.11
CA ASP A 522 -19.70 12.10 25.95
C ASP A 522 -18.27 11.75 25.47
N PHE A 523 -17.34 12.70 25.57
CA PHE A 523 -15.93 12.44 25.32
C PHE A 523 -15.34 11.43 26.31
N ARG A 524 -15.60 11.57 27.60
CA ARG A 524 -15.11 10.63 28.63
C ARG A 524 -15.69 9.22 28.44
N ARG A 525 -16.98 9.10 28.11
CA ARG A 525 -17.61 7.81 27.78
C ARG A 525 -16.97 7.17 26.54
N MET A 526 -16.75 7.96 25.51
CA MET A 526 -16.07 7.48 24.30
C MET A 526 -14.63 7.05 24.63
N GLN A 527 -13.86 7.82 25.42
CA GLN A 527 -12.52 7.45 25.84
C GLN A 527 -12.50 6.14 26.64
N HIS A 528 -13.43 5.95 27.55
CA HIS A 528 -13.56 4.69 28.28
C HIS A 528 -13.78 3.52 27.32
N ARG A 529 -14.72 3.65 26.35
CA ARG A 529 -14.97 2.64 25.33
C ARG A 529 -13.72 2.36 24.47
N ILE A 530 -13.03 3.40 24.03
CA ILE A 530 -11.81 3.30 23.21
C ILE A 530 -10.69 2.54 23.95
N LEU A 531 -10.54 2.79 25.24
CA LEU A 531 -9.49 2.16 26.05
C LEU A 531 -9.85 0.73 26.47
N THR A 532 -11.11 0.49 26.88
CA THR A 532 -11.53 -0.82 27.44
C THR A 532 -12.12 -1.76 26.38
N GLY A 533 -12.71 -1.22 25.30
CA GLY A 533 -13.51 -1.98 24.33
C GLY A 533 -14.91 -2.33 24.83
N GLN A 534 -15.28 -1.89 26.03
CA GLN A 534 -16.60 -2.11 26.63
C GLN A 534 -17.55 -0.96 26.27
N THR A 535 -18.77 -1.27 25.84
CA THR A 535 -19.86 -0.29 25.86
C THR A 535 -20.16 0.00 27.34
N ALA A 536 -20.21 1.28 27.72
CA ALA A 536 -20.73 1.66 29.04
C ALA A 536 -22.11 0.99 29.18
N GLY A 537 -22.25 0.09 30.15
CA GLY A 537 -23.54 -0.52 30.46
C GLY A 537 -24.62 0.55 30.68
N PRO A 538 -25.90 0.24 30.51
CA PRO A 538 -26.96 1.17 30.88
C PRO A 538 -26.68 1.59 32.32
N GLN A 539 -26.58 2.91 32.55
CA GLN A 539 -26.47 3.43 33.89
C GLN A 539 -27.64 2.84 34.70
N ALA A 540 -27.33 2.20 35.82
CA ALA A 540 -28.29 2.04 36.87
C ALA A 540 -28.94 3.42 37.07
N THR A 541 -30.20 3.56 36.72
CA THR A 541 -31.00 4.74 36.98
C THR A 541 -30.80 5.04 38.44
N ASP A 542 -30.21 6.18 38.74
CA ASP A 542 -30.09 6.71 40.10
C ASP A 542 -31.52 6.73 40.71
N PRO A 543 -31.80 5.98 41.79
CA PRO A 543 -33.13 5.93 42.35
C PRO A 543 -33.54 7.24 43.09
N GLN A 544 -32.77 8.31 42.96
CA GLN A 544 -33.08 9.58 43.56
C GLN A 544 -33.07 10.72 42.53
N ARG A 545 -34.13 10.79 41.73
CA ARG A 545 -34.71 12.02 41.18
C ARG A 545 -36.22 11.82 40.94
#